data_d858cb614ef191e6c9d5d5661012193a
#
_entry.id   d858cb614ef191e6c9d5d5661012193a
#
_cell.length_a   1.000
_cell.length_b   1.000
_cell.length_c   1.000
_cell.angle_alpha   90.00
_cell.angle_beta   90.00
_cell.angle_gamma   90.00
#
_symmetry.space_group_name_H-M   'P 1'
#
loop_
_entity.id
_entity.type
_entity.pdbx_description
1 polymer ?
#
loop_
_entity_poly.entity_id
_entity_poly.type
_entity_poly.pdbx_seq_one_letter_code
_entity_poly.pdbx_strand_id
1 'polypeptide(L)'
;MPFVSPVVFLKEQVAAVQDYSLLTGRAVANIFTGPHYWDDIFTQMDSIGVGSLPIVILTGFFTGCVLALQSASSLEAFGAISMTGTLVALSMVKELGPVLTGLMISGRNASGMASELGSMKVTEQIDAMRALGTDPTRKLVTPRVVATVFMMFFLTIVSDAVGIAGGALVSVSMLGLNLSAYIHSSYQSLHYAGIVQGLTKPLFSGFIISTVGCYYGMSTKGGTQGVGRATTQAVVVSSVFIIVVDFLVSRAMIGIFGNQ
;
A
#
# COMPACT_ATOMS: atom_id res chain seq x y z
N MET A 1 34.56 -15.17 4.19
CA MET A 1 33.81 -13.91 3.91
C MET A 1 34.82 -12.78 3.95
N PRO A 2 35.08 -12.02 2.87
CA PRO A 2 35.97 -10.86 2.96
C PRO A 2 35.32 -9.81 3.86
N PHE A 3 36.08 -9.33 4.84
CA PHE A 3 35.68 -8.19 5.70
C PHE A 3 35.48 -6.98 4.79
N VAL A 4 34.25 -6.68 4.45
CA VAL A 4 33.91 -5.41 3.77
C VAL A 4 34.18 -4.32 4.79
N SER A 5 35.12 -3.41 4.48
CA SER A 5 35.44 -2.31 5.40
C SER A 5 34.17 -1.49 5.67
N PRO A 6 33.91 -1.04 6.91
CA PRO A 6 32.72 -0.27 7.26
C PRO A 6 32.49 0.94 6.35
N VAL A 7 33.56 1.50 5.83
CA VAL A 7 33.54 2.65 4.89
C VAL A 7 32.96 2.28 3.53
N VAL A 8 33.27 1.07 3.00
CA VAL A 8 32.71 0.59 1.73
C VAL A 8 31.21 0.31 1.88
N PHE A 9 30.82 -0.34 2.98
CA PHE A 9 29.41 -0.58 3.29
C PHE A 9 28.61 0.73 3.39
N LEU A 10 29.12 1.73 4.13
CA LEU A 10 28.46 3.04 4.23
C LEU A 10 28.34 3.74 2.88
N LYS A 11 29.38 3.70 2.04
CA LYS A 11 29.33 4.28 0.70
C LYS A 11 28.27 3.62 -0.19
N GLU A 12 28.13 2.30 -0.13
CA GLU A 12 27.11 1.57 -0.88
C GLU A 12 25.69 1.94 -0.43
N GLN A 13 25.46 2.09 0.88
CA GLN A 13 24.16 2.51 1.40
C GLN A 13 23.82 3.96 1.01
N VAL A 14 24.78 4.87 1.10
CA VAL A 14 24.59 6.27 0.68
C VAL A 14 24.30 6.36 -0.82
N ALA A 15 25.03 5.61 -1.64
CA ALA A 15 24.80 5.55 -3.07
C ALA A 15 23.40 5.00 -3.40
N ALA A 16 22.96 3.94 -2.70
CA ALA A 16 21.61 3.38 -2.87
C ALA A 16 20.51 4.40 -2.52
N VAL A 17 20.66 5.15 -1.43
CA VAL A 17 19.72 6.21 -1.05
C VAL A 17 19.73 7.34 -2.08
N GLN A 18 20.89 7.72 -2.59
CA GLN A 18 21.02 8.74 -3.63
C GLN A 18 20.32 8.30 -4.91
N ASP A 19 20.58 7.09 -5.39
CA ASP A 19 19.98 6.55 -6.62
C ASP A 19 18.46 6.43 -6.50
N TYR A 20 17.95 5.97 -5.33
CA TYR A 20 16.52 5.94 -5.04
C TYR A 20 15.90 7.34 -5.06
N SER A 21 16.54 8.31 -4.41
CA SER A 21 16.06 9.69 -4.35
C SER A 21 16.04 10.35 -5.72
N LEU A 22 17.06 10.11 -6.56
CA LEU A 22 17.13 10.61 -7.91
C LEU A 22 16.07 9.99 -8.82
N LEU A 23 15.85 8.67 -8.72
CA LEU A 23 14.80 7.97 -9.49
C LEU A 23 13.42 8.50 -9.10
N THR A 24 13.15 8.58 -7.80
CA THR A 24 11.87 9.07 -7.26
C THR A 24 11.63 10.53 -7.63
N GLY A 25 12.64 11.39 -7.48
CA GLY A 25 12.55 12.80 -7.87
C GLY A 25 12.28 13.00 -9.36
N ARG A 26 12.93 12.23 -10.23
CA ARG A 26 12.66 12.24 -11.67
C ARG A 26 11.25 11.73 -11.99
N ALA A 27 10.81 10.66 -11.35
CA ALA A 27 9.47 10.13 -11.55
C ALA A 27 8.39 11.14 -11.18
N VAL A 28 8.55 11.83 -10.04
CA VAL A 28 7.65 12.90 -9.60
C VAL A 28 7.70 14.10 -10.54
N ALA A 29 8.89 14.55 -10.94
CA ALA A 29 9.03 15.67 -11.89
C ALA A 29 8.35 15.35 -13.23
N ASN A 30 8.43 14.11 -13.70
CA ASN A 30 7.80 13.66 -14.93
C ASN A 30 6.26 13.65 -14.88
N ILE A 31 5.65 13.63 -13.68
CA ILE A 31 4.19 13.77 -13.54
C ILE A 31 3.74 15.15 -14.03
N PHE A 32 4.57 16.19 -13.83
CA PHE A 32 4.24 17.57 -14.20
C PHE A 32 4.79 17.99 -15.56
N THR A 33 5.68 17.17 -16.17
CA THR A 33 6.33 17.50 -17.44
C THR A 33 5.98 16.46 -18.50
N GLY A 34 5.28 16.86 -19.58
CA GLY A 34 4.92 15.98 -20.70
C GLY A 34 6.13 15.46 -21.50
N PRO A 35 5.93 14.44 -22.36
CA PRO A 35 4.66 13.78 -22.69
C PRO A 35 4.18 12.77 -21.64
N HIS A 36 2.87 12.65 -21.47
CA HIS A 36 2.26 11.67 -20.58
C HIS A 36 1.81 10.44 -21.37
N TYR A 37 2.08 9.26 -20.82
CA TYR A 37 1.70 7.97 -21.42
C TYR A 37 0.40 7.46 -20.78
N TRP A 38 -0.74 8.06 -21.16
CA TRP A 38 -2.04 7.77 -20.57
C TRP A 38 -2.46 6.30 -20.73
N ASP A 39 -2.19 5.70 -21.89
CA ASP A 39 -2.51 4.29 -22.14
C ASP A 39 -1.76 3.36 -21.19
N ASP A 40 -0.49 3.67 -20.90
CA ASP A 40 0.29 2.91 -19.93
C ASP A 40 -0.25 3.11 -18.51
N ILE A 41 -0.68 4.33 -18.14
CA ILE A 41 -1.29 4.60 -16.83
C ILE A 41 -2.54 3.76 -16.66
N PHE A 42 -3.47 3.77 -17.63
CA PHE A 42 -4.70 2.98 -17.54
C PHE A 42 -4.45 1.48 -17.51
N THR A 43 -3.49 0.99 -18.29
CA THR A 43 -3.09 -0.43 -18.26
C THR A 43 -2.54 -0.82 -16.88
N GLN A 44 -1.71 0.05 -16.28
CA GLN A 44 -1.20 -0.18 -14.92
C GLN A 44 -2.32 -0.09 -13.87
N MET A 45 -3.27 0.83 -14.01
CA MET A 45 -4.43 0.93 -13.12
C MET A 45 -5.29 -0.34 -13.14
N ASP A 46 -5.52 -0.92 -14.30
CA ASP A 46 -6.24 -2.18 -14.43
C ASP A 46 -5.48 -3.32 -13.74
N SER A 47 -4.22 -3.50 -14.06
CA SER A 47 -3.38 -4.55 -13.49
C SER A 47 -3.24 -4.45 -11.97
N ILE A 48 -3.02 -3.23 -11.45
CA ILE A 48 -2.84 -2.97 -10.02
C ILE A 48 -4.18 -3.00 -9.30
N GLY A 49 -5.19 -2.33 -9.84
CA GLY A 49 -6.50 -2.19 -9.23
C GLY A 49 -7.32 -3.46 -9.32
N VAL A 50 -7.83 -3.74 -10.53
CA VAL A 50 -8.73 -4.89 -10.75
C VAL A 50 -8.04 -6.20 -10.39
N GLY A 51 -6.78 -6.35 -10.78
CA GLY A 51 -6.00 -7.54 -10.44
C GLY A 51 -5.80 -7.77 -8.94
N SER A 52 -5.90 -6.74 -8.08
CA SER A 52 -5.74 -6.89 -6.63
C SER A 52 -7.06 -6.98 -5.87
N LEU A 53 -8.19 -6.67 -6.51
CA LEU A 53 -9.51 -6.71 -5.86
C LEU A 53 -9.80 -8.02 -5.11
N PRO A 54 -9.57 -9.21 -5.67
CA PRO A 54 -9.92 -10.46 -4.99
C PRO A 54 -9.21 -10.62 -3.64
N ILE A 55 -7.91 -10.31 -3.58
CA ILE A 55 -7.15 -10.44 -2.34
C ILE A 55 -7.54 -9.36 -1.31
N VAL A 56 -7.82 -8.13 -1.76
CA VAL A 56 -8.25 -7.04 -0.89
C VAL A 56 -9.64 -7.31 -0.31
N ILE A 57 -10.58 -7.78 -1.12
CA ILE A 57 -11.92 -8.16 -0.67
C ILE A 57 -11.83 -9.29 0.35
N LEU A 58 -11.09 -10.35 0.05
CA LEU A 58 -10.97 -11.50 0.92
C LEU A 58 -10.35 -11.13 2.28
N THR A 59 -9.22 -10.43 2.25
CA THR A 59 -8.51 -10.02 3.47
C THR A 59 -9.31 -9.00 4.28
N GLY A 60 -9.90 -7.99 3.64
CA GLY A 60 -10.76 -7.01 4.30
C GLY A 60 -11.95 -7.66 4.98
N PHE A 61 -12.66 -8.55 4.27
CA PHE A 61 -13.84 -9.25 4.79
C PHE A 61 -13.51 -10.06 6.05
N PHE A 62 -12.52 -10.94 5.98
CA PHE A 62 -12.16 -11.78 7.13
C PHE A 62 -11.56 -11.00 8.28
N THR A 63 -10.83 -9.92 7.99
CA THR A 63 -10.34 -9.01 9.04
C THR A 63 -11.50 -8.38 9.80
N GLY A 64 -12.51 -7.89 9.10
CA GLY A 64 -13.72 -7.35 9.72
C GLY A 64 -14.48 -8.40 10.56
N CYS A 65 -14.61 -9.63 10.06
CA CYS A 65 -15.22 -10.74 10.80
C CYS A 65 -14.47 -11.03 12.12
N VAL A 66 -13.14 -11.17 12.05
CA VAL A 66 -12.30 -11.46 13.22
C VAL A 66 -12.36 -10.30 14.22
N LEU A 67 -12.29 -9.07 13.71
CA LEU A 67 -12.35 -7.89 14.56
C LEU A 67 -13.69 -7.77 15.30
N ALA A 68 -14.81 -8.10 14.65
CA ALA A 68 -16.12 -8.12 15.28
C ALA A 68 -16.18 -9.15 16.43
N LEU A 69 -15.65 -10.37 16.21
CA LEU A 69 -15.60 -11.41 17.26
C LEU A 69 -14.74 -10.97 18.46
N GLN A 70 -13.53 -10.44 18.19
CA GLN A 70 -12.64 -10.01 19.27
C GLN A 70 -13.19 -8.81 20.03
N SER A 71 -13.75 -7.83 19.32
CA SER A 71 -14.35 -6.65 19.94
C SER A 71 -15.56 -7.02 20.79
N ALA A 72 -16.43 -7.88 20.29
CA ALA A 72 -17.61 -8.33 21.02
C ALA A 72 -17.23 -9.05 22.32
N SER A 73 -16.29 -10.00 22.26
CA SER A 73 -15.79 -10.70 23.44
C SER A 73 -15.24 -9.75 24.51
N SER A 74 -14.51 -8.71 24.08
CA SER A 74 -13.98 -7.71 25.02
C SER A 74 -15.08 -6.80 25.60
N LEU A 75 -16.07 -6.44 24.79
CA LEU A 75 -17.17 -5.55 25.18
C LEU A 75 -18.23 -6.24 26.04
N GLU A 76 -18.34 -7.56 25.93
CA GLU A 76 -19.28 -8.36 26.73
C GLU A 76 -19.03 -8.21 28.23
N ALA A 77 -17.76 -8.19 28.63
CA ALA A 77 -17.37 -7.98 30.03
C ALA A 77 -17.85 -6.64 30.61
N PHE A 78 -18.12 -5.66 29.75
CA PHE A 78 -18.61 -4.33 30.13
C PHE A 78 -20.11 -4.12 29.83
N GLY A 79 -20.81 -5.13 29.31
CA GLY A 79 -22.22 -5.03 28.89
C GLY A 79 -22.42 -4.10 27.68
N ALA A 80 -21.39 -3.85 26.89
CA ALA A 80 -21.35 -2.86 25.81
C ALA A 80 -21.25 -3.47 24.41
N ILE A 81 -21.78 -4.70 24.20
CA ILE A 81 -21.69 -5.43 22.91
C ILE A 81 -22.25 -4.60 21.74
N SER A 82 -23.25 -3.73 21.99
CA SER A 82 -23.84 -2.84 20.99
C SER A 82 -22.82 -1.88 20.36
N MET A 83 -21.68 -1.62 21.00
CA MET A 83 -20.58 -0.79 20.47
C MET A 83 -19.64 -1.54 19.52
N THR A 84 -19.89 -2.82 19.23
CA THR A 84 -19.05 -3.60 18.30
C THR A 84 -18.96 -2.93 16.92
N GLY A 85 -20.06 -2.40 16.38
CA GLY A 85 -20.06 -1.68 15.11
C GLY A 85 -19.16 -0.46 15.11
N THR A 86 -19.16 0.32 16.19
CA THR A 86 -18.28 1.46 16.40
C THR A 86 -16.81 1.06 16.34
N LEU A 87 -16.41 0.04 17.09
CA LEU A 87 -15.00 -0.40 17.13
C LEU A 87 -14.53 -0.97 15.80
N VAL A 88 -15.37 -1.79 15.13
CA VAL A 88 -15.04 -2.34 13.82
C VAL A 88 -14.86 -1.22 12.80
N ALA A 89 -15.82 -0.30 12.71
CA ALA A 89 -15.75 0.80 11.74
C ALA A 89 -14.54 1.72 11.97
N LEU A 90 -14.28 2.13 13.22
CA LEU A 90 -13.13 2.97 13.56
C LEU A 90 -11.80 2.27 13.28
N SER A 91 -11.67 1.01 13.69
CA SER A 91 -10.42 0.26 13.51
C SER A 91 -10.14 -0.03 12.05
N MET A 92 -11.16 -0.39 11.26
CA MET A 92 -11.00 -0.61 9.83
C MET A 92 -10.59 0.67 9.13
N VAL A 93 -11.38 1.73 9.24
CA VAL A 93 -11.17 2.96 8.46
C VAL A 93 -9.91 3.71 8.88
N LYS A 94 -9.60 3.80 10.19
CA LYS A 94 -8.44 4.59 10.65
C LYS A 94 -7.10 3.86 10.49
N GLU A 95 -7.06 2.53 10.67
CA GLU A 95 -5.80 1.80 10.81
C GLU A 95 -5.73 0.52 9.96
N LEU A 96 -6.60 -0.46 10.22
CA LEU A 96 -6.42 -1.81 9.67
C LEU A 96 -6.63 -1.87 8.16
N GLY A 97 -7.65 -1.20 7.63
CA GLY A 97 -7.91 -1.16 6.20
C GLY A 97 -6.71 -0.61 5.41
N PRO A 98 -6.25 0.61 5.71
CA PRO A 98 -5.09 1.20 5.04
C PRO A 98 -3.82 0.36 5.15
N VAL A 99 -3.47 -0.11 6.35
CA VAL A 99 -2.23 -0.86 6.60
C VAL A 99 -2.26 -2.22 5.93
N LEU A 100 -3.34 -3.00 6.13
CA LEU A 100 -3.43 -4.35 5.58
C LEU A 100 -3.52 -4.31 4.05
N THR A 101 -4.29 -3.38 3.49
CA THR A 101 -4.31 -3.18 2.04
C THR A 101 -2.91 -2.82 1.53
N GLY A 102 -2.19 -1.91 2.21
CA GLY A 102 -0.82 -1.55 1.86
C GLY A 102 0.13 -2.74 1.86
N LEU A 103 0.11 -3.58 2.90
CA LEU A 103 0.96 -4.76 2.99
C LEU A 103 0.61 -5.82 1.93
N MET A 104 -0.68 -6.08 1.67
CA MET A 104 -1.11 -7.03 0.63
C MET A 104 -0.68 -6.56 -0.76
N ILE A 105 -0.89 -5.29 -1.06
CA ILE A 105 -0.50 -4.69 -2.33
C ILE A 105 1.02 -4.60 -2.47
N SER A 106 1.75 -4.35 -1.39
CA SER A 106 3.22 -4.43 -1.38
C SER A 106 3.69 -5.82 -1.82
N GLY A 107 3.15 -6.88 -1.21
CA GLY A 107 3.50 -8.26 -1.56
C GLY A 107 3.27 -8.59 -3.03
N ARG A 108 2.15 -8.12 -3.61
CA ARG A 108 1.78 -8.38 -5.01
C ARG A 108 2.44 -7.42 -5.99
N ASN A 109 2.29 -6.12 -5.78
CA ASN A 109 2.63 -5.12 -6.78
C ASN A 109 4.10 -4.65 -6.69
N ALA A 110 4.70 -4.51 -5.49
CA ALA A 110 6.12 -4.20 -5.41
C ALA A 110 6.97 -5.34 -5.97
N SER A 111 6.60 -6.60 -5.67
CA SER A 111 7.28 -7.77 -6.25
C SER A 111 7.06 -7.87 -7.77
N GLY A 112 5.83 -7.64 -8.24
CA GLY A 112 5.49 -7.65 -9.66
C GLY A 112 6.28 -6.60 -10.44
N MET A 113 6.30 -5.35 -9.97
CA MET A 113 7.07 -4.27 -10.60
C MET A 113 8.58 -4.57 -10.58
N ALA A 114 9.12 -5.07 -9.46
CA ALA A 114 10.52 -5.42 -9.36
C ALA A 114 10.89 -6.59 -10.29
N SER A 115 10.01 -7.57 -10.44
CA SER A 115 10.20 -8.71 -11.34
C SER A 115 10.16 -8.28 -12.80
N GLU A 116 9.16 -7.52 -13.19
CA GLU A 116 8.97 -7.05 -14.57
C GLU A 116 10.12 -6.16 -15.01
N LEU A 117 10.38 -5.08 -14.27
CA LEU A 117 11.48 -4.16 -14.58
C LEU A 117 12.85 -4.83 -14.45
N GLY A 118 13.02 -5.73 -13.48
CA GLY A 118 14.24 -6.50 -13.30
C GLY A 118 14.50 -7.44 -14.49
N SER A 119 13.46 -8.08 -15.02
CA SER A 119 13.54 -8.89 -16.23
C SER A 119 13.91 -8.04 -17.46
N MET A 120 13.25 -6.90 -17.64
CA MET A 120 13.56 -5.94 -18.71
C MET A 120 15.01 -5.41 -18.61
N LYS A 121 15.52 -5.25 -17.37
CA LYS A 121 16.91 -4.81 -17.17
C LYS A 121 17.92 -5.88 -17.55
N VAL A 122 17.66 -7.13 -17.15
CA VAL A 122 18.55 -8.27 -17.45
C VAL A 122 18.57 -8.60 -18.94
N THR A 123 17.47 -8.39 -19.65
CA THR A 123 17.35 -8.60 -21.10
C THR A 123 17.74 -7.36 -21.92
N GLU A 124 18.35 -6.34 -21.30
CA GLU A 124 18.83 -5.10 -21.91
C GLU A 124 17.75 -4.25 -22.60
N GLN A 125 16.47 -4.55 -22.40
CA GLN A 125 15.36 -3.78 -22.99
C GLN A 125 15.38 -2.30 -22.50
N ILE A 126 15.71 -2.07 -21.24
CA ILE A 126 15.81 -0.72 -20.66
C ILE A 126 16.98 0.07 -21.32
N ASP A 127 18.09 -0.59 -21.58
CA ASP A 127 19.24 0.04 -22.19
C ASP A 127 19.00 0.28 -23.70
N ALA A 128 18.29 -0.63 -24.37
CA ALA A 128 17.82 -0.42 -25.75
C ALA A 128 16.87 0.78 -25.86
N MET A 129 15.94 0.96 -24.91
CA MET A 129 15.06 2.14 -24.87
C MET A 129 15.86 3.45 -24.74
N ARG A 130 16.90 3.46 -23.90
CA ARG A 130 17.80 4.62 -23.78
C ARG A 130 18.54 4.92 -25.09
N ALA A 131 19.03 3.89 -25.76
CA ALA A 131 19.73 4.03 -27.05
C ALA A 131 18.81 4.61 -28.14
N LEU A 132 17.51 4.33 -28.07
CA LEU A 132 16.46 4.88 -28.93
C LEU A 132 15.97 6.30 -28.49
N GLY A 133 16.60 6.91 -27.48
CA GLY A 133 16.26 8.25 -27.01
C GLY A 133 15.03 8.33 -26.10
N THR A 134 14.49 7.19 -25.67
CA THR A 134 13.34 7.16 -24.73
C THR A 134 13.84 7.12 -23.29
N ASP A 135 13.33 8.00 -22.43
CA ASP A 135 13.60 7.97 -20.99
C ASP A 135 12.83 6.83 -20.32
N PRO A 136 13.51 5.76 -19.82
CA PRO A 136 12.83 4.64 -19.16
C PRO A 136 12.09 5.06 -17.89
N THR A 137 12.58 6.08 -17.16
CA THR A 137 11.89 6.55 -15.94
C THR A 137 10.53 7.12 -16.30
N ARG A 138 10.46 7.91 -17.37
CA ARG A 138 9.20 8.50 -17.84
C ARG A 138 8.23 7.46 -18.40
N LYS A 139 8.73 6.48 -19.16
CA LYS A 139 7.88 5.47 -19.82
C LYS A 139 7.44 4.35 -18.87
N LEU A 140 8.32 3.92 -17.96
CA LEU A 140 8.07 2.73 -17.14
C LEU A 140 7.74 3.05 -15.67
N VAL A 141 8.45 4.01 -15.06
CA VAL A 141 8.30 4.28 -13.61
C VAL A 141 7.13 5.21 -13.34
N THR A 142 7.06 6.34 -14.04
CA THR A 142 6.04 7.38 -13.79
C THR A 142 4.60 6.85 -13.90
N PRO A 143 4.21 6.09 -14.95
CA PRO A 143 2.87 5.52 -15.04
C PRO A 143 2.52 4.58 -13.88
N ARG A 144 3.50 3.76 -13.43
CA ARG A 144 3.31 2.86 -12.29
C ARG A 144 3.11 3.62 -10.98
N VAL A 145 3.85 4.70 -10.77
CA VAL A 145 3.70 5.54 -9.57
C VAL A 145 2.32 6.17 -9.53
N VAL A 146 1.89 6.81 -10.61
CA VAL A 146 0.57 7.45 -10.69
C VAL A 146 -0.55 6.42 -10.49
N ALA A 147 -0.49 5.32 -11.24
CA ALA A 147 -1.50 4.26 -11.17
C ALA A 147 -1.60 3.65 -9.77
N THR A 148 -0.46 3.36 -9.12
CA THR A 148 -0.45 2.75 -7.78
C THR A 148 -1.02 3.68 -6.73
N VAL A 149 -0.61 4.95 -6.71
CA VAL A 149 -1.11 5.93 -5.73
C VAL A 149 -2.61 6.09 -5.86
N PHE A 150 -3.11 6.21 -7.09
CA PHE A 150 -4.53 6.37 -7.36
C PHE A 150 -5.33 5.12 -6.98
N MET A 151 -4.88 3.94 -7.41
CA MET A 151 -5.60 2.70 -7.14
C MET A 151 -5.57 2.28 -5.68
N MET A 152 -4.51 2.59 -4.93
CA MET A 152 -4.44 2.33 -3.49
C MET A 152 -5.54 3.02 -2.71
N PHE A 153 -5.90 4.24 -3.11
CA PHE A 153 -7.02 4.96 -2.51
C PHE A 153 -8.34 4.19 -2.67
N PHE A 154 -8.66 3.72 -3.88
CA PHE A 154 -9.90 2.97 -4.13
C PHE A 154 -9.89 1.58 -3.50
N LEU A 155 -8.76 0.87 -3.56
CA LEU A 155 -8.64 -0.45 -2.95
C LEU A 155 -8.84 -0.40 -1.43
N THR A 156 -8.39 0.66 -0.77
CA THR A 156 -8.60 0.84 0.66
C THR A 156 -10.07 1.10 0.97
N ILE A 157 -10.76 1.93 0.19
CA ILE A 157 -12.22 2.14 0.36
C ILE A 157 -12.98 0.82 0.23
N VAL A 158 -12.61 -0.01 -0.75
CA VAL A 158 -13.23 -1.33 -0.93
C VAL A 158 -12.92 -2.22 0.26
N SER A 159 -11.68 -2.24 0.75
CA SER A 159 -11.27 -3.02 1.93
C SER A 159 -12.08 -2.64 3.17
N ASP A 160 -12.22 -1.34 3.43
CA ASP A 160 -12.95 -0.81 4.57
C ASP A 160 -14.44 -1.17 4.50
N ALA A 161 -15.06 -0.94 3.35
CA ALA A 161 -16.48 -1.24 3.14
C ALA A 161 -16.78 -2.73 3.32
N VAL A 162 -15.94 -3.59 2.72
CA VAL A 162 -16.09 -5.04 2.81
C VAL A 162 -15.76 -5.55 4.22
N GLY A 163 -14.80 -4.94 4.92
CA GLY A 163 -14.47 -5.27 6.29
C GLY A 163 -15.62 -4.92 7.26
N ILE A 164 -16.22 -3.74 7.11
CA ILE A 164 -17.40 -3.36 7.89
C ILE A 164 -18.57 -4.31 7.59
N ALA A 165 -18.77 -4.71 6.34
CA ALA A 165 -19.79 -5.69 5.96
C ALA A 165 -19.53 -7.08 6.57
N GLY A 166 -18.27 -7.54 6.59
CA GLY A 166 -17.87 -8.79 7.26
C GLY A 166 -18.15 -8.73 8.76
N GLY A 167 -17.82 -7.62 9.41
CA GLY A 167 -18.15 -7.37 10.81
C GLY A 167 -19.66 -7.36 11.08
N ALA A 168 -20.45 -6.77 10.17
CA ALA A 168 -21.92 -6.79 10.26
C ALA A 168 -22.48 -8.21 10.20
N LEU A 169 -21.98 -9.03 9.26
CA LEU A 169 -22.40 -10.41 9.10
C LEU A 169 -22.19 -11.21 10.39
N VAL A 170 -21.02 -11.12 11.00
CA VAL A 170 -20.71 -11.80 12.27
C VAL A 170 -21.55 -11.25 13.43
N SER A 171 -21.69 -9.94 13.52
CA SER A 171 -22.45 -9.29 14.58
C SER A 171 -23.91 -9.68 14.58
N VAL A 172 -24.51 -9.84 13.40
CA VAL A 172 -25.91 -10.27 13.28
C VAL A 172 -26.07 -11.79 13.47
N SER A 173 -25.22 -12.59 12.79
CA SER A 173 -25.40 -14.04 12.74
C SER A 173 -24.95 -14.77 14.02
N MET A 174 -23.88 -14.28 14.67
CA MET A 174 -23.26 -14.95 15.81
C MET A 174 -23.54 -14.24 17.15
N LEU A 175 -23.61 -12.90 17.13
CA LEU A 175 -23.78 -12.11 18.35
C LEU A 175 -25.23 -11.68 18.57
N GLY A 176 -26.13 -11.97 17.62
CA GLY A 176 -27.58 -11.65 17.76
C GLY A 176 -27.89 -10.15 17.78
N LEU A 177 -26.95 -9.32 17.31
CA LEU A 177 -27.16 -7.87 17.23
C LEU A 177 -28.12 -7.51 16.09
N ASN A 178 -28.89 -6.45 16.29
CA ASN A 178 -29.74 -5.93 15.25
C ASN A 178 -28.88 -5.21 14.17
N LEU A 179 -29.07 -5.56 12.90
CA LEU A 179 -28.35 -4.98 11.77
C LEU A 179 -28.44 -3.45 11.72
N SER A 180 -29.65 -2.90 11.99
CA SER A 180 -29.84 -1.45 11.98
C SER A 180 -29.05 -0.75 13.10
N ALA A 181 -28.97 -1.39 14.28
CA ALA A 181 -28.17 -0.89 15.40
C ALA A 181 -26.67 -0.92 15.07
N TYR A 182 -26.18 -2.01 14.45
CA TYR A 182 -24.79 -2.11 14.00
C TYR A 182 -24.44 -1.02 12.97
N ILE A 183 -25.24 -0.87 11.92
CA ILE A 183 -25.01 0.14 10.89
C ILE A 183 -25.06 1.56 11.48
N HIS A 184 -26.03 1.83 12.36
CA HIS A 184 -26.16 3.13 13.00
C HIS A 184 -24.95 3.47 13.88
N SER A 185 -24.48 2.54 14.71
CA SER A 185 -23.30 2.73 15.55
C SER A 185 -22.02 2.89 14.71
N SER A 186 -21.87 2.13 13.63
CA SER A 186 -20.76 2.24 12.68
C SER A 186 -20.74 3.62 12.00
N TYR A 187 -21.90 4.07 11.50
CA TYR A 187 -21.99 5.36 10.81
C TYR A 187 -21.76 6.56 11.76
N GLN A 188 -22.33 6.54 12.94
CA GLN A 188 -22.15 7.62 13.92
C GLN A 188 -20.71 7.76 14.40
N SER A 189 -19.92 6.68 14.37
CA SER A 189 -18.54 6.69 14.81
C SER A 189 -17.58 7.27 13.76
N LEU A 190 -17.96 7.27 12.48
CA LEU A 190 -17.13 7.75 11.38
C LEU A 190 -17.19 9.28 11.28
N HIS A 191 -16.33 9.95 12.02
CA HIS A 191 -16.14 11.39 11.94
C HIS A 191 -15.26 11.75 10.73
N TYR A 192 -15.47 12.97 10.19
CA TYR A 192 -14.70 13.48 9.05
C TYR A 192 -13.18 13.33 9.23
N ALA A 193 -12.67 13.68 10.41
CA ALA A 193 -11.25 13.57 10.74
C ALA A 193 -10.72 12.13 10.61
N GLY A 194 -11.50 11.12 11.06
CA GLY A 194 -11.13 9.71 10.95
C GLY A 194 -11.08 9.21 9.50
N ILE A 195 -12.04 9.63 8.69
CA ILE A 195 -12.07 9.27 7.25
C ILE A 195 -10.88 9.89 6.51
N VAL A 196 -10.59 11.17 6.75
CA VAL A 196 -9.44 11.86 6.15
C VAL A 196 -8.13 11.18 6.57
N GLN A 197 -8.00 10.83 7.85
CA GLN A 197 -6.84 10.09 8.37
C GLN A 197 -6.65 8.76 7.63
N GLY A 198 -7.70 7.96 7.54
CA GLY A 198 -7.64 6.65 6.89
C GLY A 198 -7.33 6.74 5.39
N LEU A 199 -7.94 7.68 4.67
CA LEU A 199 -7.75 7.83 3.23
C LEU A 199 -6.44 8.55 2.83
N THR A 200 -5.78 9.23 3.74
CA THR A 200 -4.47 9.84 3.49
C THR A 200 -3.35 8.80 3.48
N LYS A 201 -3.42 7.79 4.33
CA LYS A 201 -2.41 6.73 4.45
C LYS A 201 -2.15 5.93 3.17
N PRO A 202 -3.18 5.47 2.42
CA PRO A 202 -2.99 4.74 1.17
C PRO A 202 -2.22 5.51 0.11
N LEU A 203 -2.31 6.84 0.09
CA LEU A 203 -1.56 7.66 -0.86
C LEU A 203 -0.05 7.54 -0.64
N PHE A 204 0.38 7.61 0.63
CA PHE A 204 1.78 7.40 0.99
C PHE A 204 2.22 5.95 0.75
N SER A 205 1.39 4.98 1.12
CA SER A 205 1.68 3.56 0.89
C SER A 205 1.82 3.24 -0.59
N GLY A 206 0.92 3.75 -1.44
CA GLY A 206 0.99 3.60 -2.89
C GLY A 206 2.26 4.20 -3.50
N PHE A 207 2.66 5.38 -3.01
CA PHE A 207 3.90 6.01 -3.41
C PHE A 207 5.13 5.17 -3.04
N ILE A 208 5.19 4.65 -1.81
CA ILE A 208 6.28 3.78 -1.33
C ILE A 208 6.35 2.49 -2.15
N ILE A 209 5.22 1.79 -2.31
CA ILE A 209 5.15 0.52 -3.05
C ILE A 209 5.71 0.68 -4.46
N SER A 210 5.24 1.70 -5.18
CA SER A 210 5.62 1.91 -6.57
C SER A 210 7.07 2.36 -6.73
N THR A 211 7.54 3.30 -5.91
CA THR A 211 8.91 3.81 -6.02
C THR A 211 9.95 2.78 -5.59
N VAL A 212 9.70 2.05 -4.50
CA VAL A 212 10.59 0.97 -4.03
C VAL A 212 10.60 -0.20 -5.01
N GLY A 213 9.42 -0.65 -5.48
CA GLY A 213 9.32 -1.74 -6.48
C GLY A 213 10.05 -1.40 -7.78
N CYS A 214 9.85 -0.19 -8.30
CA CYS A 214 10.55 0.28 -9.48
C CYS A 214 12.06 0.43 -9.26
N TYR A 215 12.49 0.94 -8.10
CA TYR A 215 13.91 1.10 -7.79
C TYR A 215 14.65 -0.23 -7.79
N TYR A 216 14.13 -1.24 -7.08
CA TYR A 216 14.75 -2.55 -7.04
C TYR A 216 14.75 -3.23 -8.41
N GLY A 217 13.67 -3.10 -9.18
CA GLY A 217 13.61 -3.61 -10.55
C GLY A 217 14.66 -2.97 -11.46
N MET A 218 14.74 -1.63 -11.48
CA MET A 218 15.70 -0.88 -12.31
C MET A 218 17.16 -1.08 -11.90
N SER A 219 17.40 -1.44 -10.63
CA SER A 219 18.74 -1.69 -10.05
C SER A 219 19.17 -3.14 -10.12
N THR A 220 18.37 -4.03 -10.71
CA THR A 220 18.65 -5.48 -10.77
C THR A 220 19.97 -5.76 -11.48
N LYS A 221 20.78 -6.64 -10.87
CA LYS A 221 22.06 -7.15 -11.40
C LYS A 221 22.16 -8.66 -11.14
N GLY A 222 22.85 -9.38 -11.99
CA GLY A 222 23.13 -10.80 -11.77
C GLY A 222 22.08 -11.76 -12.35
N GLY A 223 21.44 -11.37 -13.46
CA GLY A 223 20.54 -12.25 -14.21
C GLY A 223 19.26 -12.59 -13.46
N THR A 224 18.70 -13.78 -13.72
CA THR A 224 17.43 -14.24 -13.13
C THR A 224 17.48 -14.38 -11.60
N GLN A 225 18.63 -14.77 -11.03
CA GLN A 225 18.79 -14.80 -9.57
C GLN A 225 18.73 -13.37 -8.96
N GLY A 226 19.23 -12.37 -9.69
CA GLY A 226 19.12 -10.98 -9.30
C GLY A 226 17.67 -10.49 -9.26
N VAL A 227 16.87 -10.91 -10.24
CA VAL A 227 15.42 -10.60 -10.27
C VAL A 227 14.72 -11.14 -9.02
N GLY A 228 14.97 -12.42 -8.66
CA GLY A 228 14.39 -13.00 -7.45
C GLY A 228 14.81 -12.29 -6.15
N ARG A 229 16.06 -11.82 -6.05
CA ARG A 229 16.51 -11.01 -4.90
C ARG A 229 15.84 -9.63 -4.89
N ALA A 230 15.74 -8.98 -6.03
CA ALA A 230 15.13 -7.67 -6.17
C ALA A 230 13.64 -7.70 -5.77
N THR A 231 12.88 -8.73 -6.17
CA THR A 231 11.48 -8.92 -5.78
C THR A 231 11.32 -9.05 -4.28
N THR A 232 12.13 -9.90 -3.64
CA THR A 232 12.07 -10.09 -2.18
C THR A 232 12.44 -8.80 -1.44
N GLN A 233 13.50 -8.12 -1.86
CA GLN A 233 13.93 -6.85 -1.25
C GLN A 233 12.87 -5.75 -1.44
N ALA A 234 12.23 -5.66 -2.60
CA ALA A 234 11.17 -4.70 -2.86
C ALA A 234 10.00 -4.87 -1.87
N VAL A 235 9.57 -6.11 -1.63
CA VAL A 235 8.48 -6.39 -0.66
C VAL A 235 8.91 -6.06 0.76
N VAL A 236 10.06 -6.54 1.20
CA VAL A 236 10.52 -6.33 2.58
C VAL A 236 10.68 -4.85 2.89
N VAL A 237 11.38 -4.12 2.02
CA VAL A 237 11.66 -2.71 2.23
C VAL A 237 10.38 -1.87 2.16
N SER A 238 9.52 -2.09 1.18
CA SER A 238 8.26 -1.35 1.09
C SER A 238 7.34 -1.65 2.28
N SER A 239 7.25 -2.90 2.76
CA SER A 239 6.45 -3.25 3.93
C SER A 239 6.95 -2.56 5.21
N VAL A 240 8.27 -2.51 5.42
CA VAL A 240 8.84 -1.79 6.57
C VAL A 240 8.54 -0.30 6.49
N PHE A 241 8.73 0.32 5.32
CA PHE A 241 8.43 1.74 5.14
C PHE A 241 6.93 2.06 5.31
N ILE A 242 6.03 1.19 4.84
CA ILE A 242 4.58 1.34 5.03
C ILE A 242 4.27 1.44 6.52
N ILE A 243 4.75 0.50 7.35
CA ILE A 243 4.48 0.48 8.79
C ILE A 243 5.04 1.74 9.47
N VAL A 244 6.27 2.14 9.12
CA VAL A 244 6.89 3.34 9.69
C VAL A 244 6.12 4.60 9.30
N VAL A 245 5.78 4.75 8.03
CA VAL A 245 5.05 5.93 7.53
C VAL A 245 3.62 5.94 8.05
N ASP A 246 2.96 4.79 8.16
CA ASP A 246 1.63 4.70 8.78
C ASP A 246 1.63 5.27 10.21
N PHE A 247 2.59 4.86 11.04
CA PHE A 247 2.77 5.41 12.39
C PHE A 247 3.01 6.93 12.37
N LEU A 248 3.87 7.41 11.47
CA LEU A 248 4.19 8.85 11.38
C LEU A 248 2.96 9.66 10.93
N VAL A 249 2.21 9.16 9.96
CA VAL A 249 0.97 9.80 9.47
C VAL A 249 -0.08 9.81 10.58
N SER A 250 -0.29 8.70 11.28
CA SER A 250 -1.22 8.65 12.42
C SER A 250 -0.82 9.66 13.49
N ARG A 251 0.45 9.72 13.85
CA ARG A 251 0.97 10.68 14.82
C ARG A 251 0.77 12.15 14.39
N ALA A 252 1.01 12.43 13.11
CA ALA A 252 0.82 13.77 12.56
C ALA A 252 -0.68 14.17 12.55
N MET A 253 -1.56 13.26 12.15
CA MET A 253 -3.01 13.50 12.09
C MET A 253 -3.61 13.72 13.48
N ILE A 254 -3.19 12.96 14.50
CA ILE A 254 -3.58 13.22 15.89
C ILE A 254 -3.13 14.61 16.33
N GLY A 255 -1.95 15.07 15.90
CA GLY A 255 -1.49 16.44 16.20
C GLY A 255 -2.30 17.56 15.52
N ILE A 256 -2.85 17.29 14.33
CA ILE A 256 -3.62 18.27 13.55
C ILE A 256 -5.10 18.31 13.98
N PHE A 257 -5.73 17.14 14.13
CA PHE A 257 -7.16 17.02 14.41
C PHE A 257 -7.50 16.82 15.90
N GLY A 258 -6.50 16.65 16.76
CA GLY A 258 -6.71 16.26 18.16
C GLY A 258 -7.17 14.80 18.28
N ASN A 259 -7.60 14.42 19.48
CA ASN A 259 -8.16 13.08 19.76
C ASN A 259 -9.68 13.01 19.44
N GLN A 260 -10.10 13.57 18.30
CA GLN A 260 -11.51 13.49 17.87
C GLN A 260 -11.85 12.10 17.33
#